data_d936f1b337e711881cc4f3900ba16b8a
#
_entry.id   d936f1b337e711881cc4f3900ba16b8a
#
_cell.length_a   1.000
_cell.length_b   1.000
_cell.length_c   1.000
_cell.angle_alpha   90.00
_cell.angle_beta   90.00
_cell.angle_gamma   90.00
#
_symmetry.space_group_name_H-M   'P 1'
#
loop_
_entity.id
_entity.type
_entity.pdbx_description
1 polymer ?
#
loop_
_entity_poly.entity_id
_entity_poly.type
_entity_poly.pdbx_seq_one_letter_code
_entity_poly.pdbx_strand_id
1 'polypeptide(L)'
;MGLWGASDSDESKPKNLTTAEKKEVFANASGWVREAGSALTGNDNTSADPEILVAIGGLAVSIGAADITEIEFKSTAFDKSDGGNIDMLVRFNEPVDVTGTPQFLVTNNTSSSRNITCNYLSGTGTNELTFRKVIGANNAATNANDVLKVVANPVSLNGGTIKDAGTNTASTITSAVAIGTAAGTLTVAA
;
A
#
# COMPACT_ATOMS: atom_id res chain seq x y z
N MET A 1 -16.34 19.70 17.61
CA MET A 1 -16.60 18.53 16.78
C MET A 1 -15.39 18.34 15.89
N GLY A 2 -14.64 17.26 16.05
CA GLY A 2 -13.58 16.94 15.11
C GLY A 2 -14.21 16.66 13.75
N LEU A 3 -13.79 17.37 12.73
CA LEU A 3 -14.17 17.10 11.35
C LEU A 3 -13.48 15.78 10.95
N TRP A 4 -14.22 14.70 10.88
CA TRP A 4 -13.75 13.44 10.35
C TRP A 4 -13.40 13.63 8.87
N GLY A 5 -12.18 13.28 8.48
CA GLY A 5 -11.73 13.42 7.10
C GLY A 5 -11.26 14.82 6.69
N ALA A 6 -11.02 15.73 7.65
CA ALA A 6 -10.56 17.09 7.35
C ALA A 6 -9.03 17.25 7.25
N SER A 7 -8.26 16.21 7.54
CA SER A 7 -6.81 16.23 7.41
C SER A 7 -6.28 14.82 7.08
N ASP A 8 -5.22 14.79 6.29
CA ASP A 8 -4.51 13.58 5.85
C ASP A 8 -3.69 12.92 6.96
N SER A 9 -3.91 13.31 8.21
CA SER A 9 -3.23 12.72 9.36
C SER A 9 -3.92 11.44 9.81
N ASP A 10 -3.21 10.63 10.58
CA ASP A 10 -3.72 9.41 11.24
C ASP A 10 -4.98 9.67 12.10
N GLU A 11 -5.23 10.95 12.45
CA GLU A 11 -6.43 11.38 13.15
C GLU A 11 -7.70 11.40 12.30
N SER A 12 -7.58 11.34 10.97
CA SER A 12 -8.72 11.24 10.05
C SER A 12 -9.42 9.88 10.11
N LYS A 13 -8.73 8.82 10.52
CA LYS A 13 -9.31 7.48 10.71
C LYS A 13 -10.12 7.37 12.01
N PRO A 14 -11.09 6.43 12.09
CA PRO A 14 -11.80 6.15 13.32
C PRO A 14 -10.83 5.96 14.49
N LYS A 15 -11.08 6.67 15.60
CA LYS A 15 -10.32 6.47 16.84
C LYS A 15 -10.66 5.09 17.41
N ASN A 16 -9.86 4.54 18.25
CA ASN A 16 -10.05 3.22 18.87
C ASN A 16 -9.87 1.99 17.98
N LEU A 17 -9.37 2.16 16.76
CA LEU A 17 -8.93 1.02 15.96
C LEU A 17 -7.54 0.55 16.42
N THR A 18 -7.38 -0.75 16.50
CA THR A 18 -6.06 -1.38 16.66
C THR A 18 -5.18 -1.13 15.43
N THR A 19 -3.88 -1.34 15.55
CA THR A 19 -2.95 -1.21 14.41
C THR A 19 -3.31 -2.17 13.27
N ALA A 20 -3.84 -3.36 13.58
CA ALA A 20 -4.30 -4.31 12.57
C ALA A 20 -5.56 -3.79 11.85
N GLU A 21 -6.56 -3.31 12.61
CA GLU A 21 -7.79 -2.79 12.01
C GLU A 21 -7.57 -1.53 11.14
N LYS A 22 -6.59 -0.68 11.52
CA LYS A 22 -6.24 0.50 10.72
C LYS A 22 -5.77 0.15 9.30
N LYS A 23 -5.27 -1.04 9.08
CA LYS A 23 -4.82 -1.52 7.78
C LYS A 23 -5.97 -1.80 6.82
N GLU A 24 -7.13 -2.17 7.36
CA GLU A 24 -8.30 -2.61 6.62
C GLU A 24 -9.38 -1.51 6.50
N VAL A 25 -9.11 -0.31 7.04
CA VAL A 25 -10.09 0.78 7.09
C VAL A 25 -9.68 1.90 6.15
N PHE A 26 -10.60 2.29 5.27
CA PHE A 26 -10.42 3.39 4.31
C PHE A 26 -11.69 4.25 4.21
N ALA A 27 -11.57 5.45 3.65
CA ALA A 27 -12.67 6.35 3.40
C ALA A 27 -13.24 6.15 1.99
N ASN A 28 -14.55 6.20 1.86
CA ASN A 28 -15.25 6.29 0.57
C ASN A 28 -16.42 7.28 0.69
N ALA A 29 -17.20 7.46 -0.39
CA ALA A 29 -18.35 8.37 -0.40
C ALA A 29 -19.42 8.07 0.66
N SER A 30 -19.44 6.87 1.23
CA SER A 30 -20.38 6.45 2.29
C SER A 30 -19.86 6.74 3.70
N GLY A 31 -18.56 7.04 3.84
CA GLY A 31 -17.90 7.26 5.13
C GLY A 31 -16.64 6.43 5.32
N TRP A 32 -16.36 6.07 6.55
CA TRP A 32 -15.28 5.12 6.86
C TRP A 32 -15.80 3.70 6.79
N VAL A 33 -15.10 2.90 6.02
CA VAL A 33 -15.47 1.50 5.74
C VAL A 33 -14.28 0.58 6.03
N ARG A 34 -14.59 -0.69 6.34
CA ARG A 34 -13.63 -1.78 6.45
C ARG A 34 -13.70 -2.64 5.21
N GLU A 35 -12.57 -3.13 4.72
CA GLU A 35 -12.50 -4.05 3.60
C GLU A 35 -13.35 -5.31 3.82
N ALA A 36 -13.92 -5.82 2.73
CA ALA A 36 -14.61 -7.11 2.75
C ALA A 36 -13.61 -8.26 2.99
N GLY A 37 -14.04 -9.30 3.69
CA GLY A 37 -13.22 -10.48 3.95
C GLY A 37 -12.16 -10.29 5.02
N SER A 38 -12.34 -9.32 5.91
CA SER A 38 -11.43 -9.06 7.03
C SER A 38 -11.42 -10.23 8.02
N ALA A 39 -10.25 -10.83 8.22
CA ALA A 39 -10.05 -11.88 9.22
C ALA A 39 -10.33 -11.40 10.66
N LEU A 40 -10.26 -10.08 10.91
CA LEU A 40 -10.52 -9.48 12.22
C LEU A 40 -12.02 -9.50 12.60
N THR A 41 -12.91 -9.54 11.60
CA THR A 41 -14.35 -9.64 11.82
C THR A 41 -14.87 -11.07 11.78
N GLY A 42 -14.04 -12.02 11.39
CA GLY A 42 -14.46 -13.40 11.14
C GLY A 42 -15.31 -13.59 9.88
N ASN A 43 -15.45 -12.55 9.05
CA ASN A 43 -16.11 -12.61 7.75
C ASN A 43 -15.06 -12.76 6.65
N ASP A 44 -14.93 -13.95 6.09
CA ASP A 44 -13.98 -14.29 5.03
C ASP A 44 -14.51 -14.06 3.60
N ASN A 45 -15.70 -13.47 3.45
CA ASN A 45 -16.29 -13.19 2.15
C ASN A 45 -15.68 -11.94 1.49
N THR A 46 -14.61 -12.13 0.73
CA THR A 46 -13.92 -11.06 -0.02
C THR A 46 -14.75 -10.45 -1.15
N SER A 47 -15.89 -11.04 -1.49
CA SER A 47 -16.82 -10.54 -2.52
C SER A 47 -18.01 -9.77 -1.94
N ALA A 48 -18.03 -9.57 -0.61
CA ALA A 48 -19.05 -8.75 0.03
C ALA A 48 -18.78 -7.26 -0.21
N ASP A 49 -19.81 -6.42 -0.01
CA ASP A 49 -19.60 -4.98 0.10
C ASP A 49 -18.78 -4.65 1.37
N PRO A 50 -17.95 -3.59 1.35
CA PRO A 50 -17.23 -3.15 2.53
C PRO A 50 -18.17 -2.84 3.70
N GLU A 51 -17.77 -3.19 4.92
CA GLU A 51 -18.52 -2.89 6.12
C GLU A 51 -18.42 -1.40 6.47
N ILE A 52 -19.56 -0.71 6.59
CA ILE A 52 -19.60 0.71 6.96
C ILE A 52 -19.40 0.82 8.48
N LEU A 53 -18.26 1.37 8.91
CA LEU A 53 -17.97 1.63 10.32
C LEU A 53 -18.57 2.95 10.80
N VAL A 54 -18.50 3.98 9.97
CA VAL A 54 -19.05 5.30 10.24
C VAL A 54 -19.66 5.84 8.95
N ALA A 55 -20.97 5.96 8.90
CA ALA A 55 -21.66 6.64 7.81
C ALA A 55 -21.63 8.16 8.08
N ILE A 56 -21.08 8.91 7.14
CA ILE A 56 -21.07 10.38 7.21
C ILE A 56 -21.82 10.89 5.98
N GLY A 57 -23.07 11.29 6.20
CA GLY A 57 -23.87 11.90 5.12
C GLY A 57 -23.25 13.23 4.69
N GLY A 58 -23.09 13.42 3.37
CA GLY A 58 -22.54 14.66 2.81
C GLY A 58 -21.03 14.83 2.99
N LEU A 59 -20.29 13.74 3.20
CA LEU A 59 -18.86 13.76 2.94
C LEU A 59 -18.66 14.24 1.50
N ALA A 60 -17.73 15.17 1.36
CA ALA A 60 -17.19 15.48 0.05
C ALA A 60 -16.83 14.16 -0.66
N VAL A 61 -17.02 14.10 -1.96
CA VAL A 61 -16.74 12.91 -2.77
C VAL A 61 -15.26 12.48 -2.66
N SER A 62 -14.44 13.31 -2.01
CA SER A 62 -13.06 13.00 -1.62
C SER A 62 -12.62 13.87 -0.44
N ILE A 63 -11.67 13.40 0.33
CA ILE A 63 -11.01 14.13 1.43
C ILE A 63 -9.84 15.00 0.91
N GLY A 64 -9.68 15.14 -0.38
CA GLY A 64 -8.57 15.85 -1.03
C GLY A 64 -7.81 14.97 -2.00
N ALA A 65 -6.49 15.06 -2.03
CA ALA A 65 -5.67 14.10 -2.76
C ALA A 65 -5.53 12.81 -1.95
N ALA A 66 -5.63 11.67 -2.61
CA ALA A 66 -5.39 10.39 -1.94
C ALA A 66 -3.95 10.29 -1.42
N ASP A 67 -3.77 9.86 -0.16
CA ASP A 67 -2.49 9.76 0.51
C ASP A 67 -2.12 8.32 0.85
N ILE A 68 -0.82 7.99 0.83
CA ILE A 68 -0.33 6.69 1.26
C ILE A 68 -0.51 6.56 2.78
N THR A 69 -1.26 5.55 3.20
CA THR A 69 -1.51 5.24 4.61
C THR A 69 -0.70 4.05 5.10
N GLU A 70 -0.35 3.13 4.20
CA GLU A 70 0.38 1.92 4.53
C GLU A 70 1.17 1.37 3.35
N ILE A 71 2.25 0.68 3.69
CA ILE A 71 3.06 -0.10 2.76
C ILE A 71 3.38 -1.43 3.44
N GLU A 72 3.30 -2.53 2.69
CA GLU A 72 3.68 -3.84 3.22
C GLU A 72 4.31 -4.74 2.15
N PHE A 73 5.11 -5.71 2.59
CA PHE A 73 5.50 -6.84 1.78
C PHE A 73 4.33 -7.81 1.67
N LYS A 74 3.79 -7.99 0.47
CA LYS A 74 2.82 -9.03 0.18
C LYS A 74 3.50 -10.41 0.08
N SER A 75 4.77 -10.42 -0.36
CA SER A 75 5.62 -11.61 -0.32
C SER A 75 6.14 -11.83 1.10
N THR A 76 5.81 -12.96 1.72
CA THR A 76 6.22 -13.31 3.09
C THR A 76 7.53 -14.07 3.16
N ALA A 77 7.97 -14.64 2.03
CA ALA A 77 9.22 -15.36 1.88
C ALA A 77 9.77 -15.19 0.47
N PHE A 78 11.07 -15.24 0.31
CA PHE A 78 11.75 -15.28 -0.99
C PHE A 78 13.02 -16.12 -0.87
N ASP A 79 13.16 -17.11 -1.76
CA ASP A 79 14.32 -17.98 -1.85
C ASP A 79 15.11 -17.64 -3.13
N LYS A 80 16.42 -17.45 -2.99
CA LYS A 80 17.29 -17.12 -4.12
C LYS A 80 17.41 -18.27 -5.11
N SER A 81 17.46 -19.51 -4.61
CA SER A 81 17.65 -20.70 -5.45
C SER A 81 16.45 -20.96 -6.35
N ASP A 82 15.25 -20.68 -5.87
CA ASP A 82 13.99 -20.89 -6.58
C ASP A 82 13.60 -19.66 -7.42
N GLY A 83 13.98 -18.46 -6.98
CA GLY A 83 13.46 -17.22 -7.52
C GLY A 83 12.00 -16.99 -7.12
N GLY A 84 11.32 -16.13 -7.85
CA GLY A 84 9.91 -15.85 -7.57
C GLY A 84 9.53 -14.39 -7.75
N ASN A 85 8.47 -13.99 -7.05
CA ASN A 85 7.97 -12.62 -7.07
C ASN A 85 8.30 -11.91 -5.76
N ILE A 86 8.76 -10.67 -5.89
CA ILE A 86 8.75 -9.71 -4.78
C ILE A 86 7.58 -8.76 -5.04
N ASP A 87 6.57 -8.89 -4.20
CA ASP A 87 5.33 -8.13 -4.28
C ASP A 87 5.23 -7.15 -3.11
N MET A 88 4.94 -5.90 -3.47
CA MET A 88 4.69 -4.82 -2.53
C MET A 88 3.25 -4.36 -2.65
N LEU A 89 2.60 -4.10 -1.54
CA LEU A 89 1.28 -3.49 -1.46
C LEU A 89 1.41 -2.07 -0.92
N VAL A 90 0.74 -1.14 -1.58
CA VAL A 90 0.64 0.26 -1.14
C VAL A 90 -0.83 0.60 -0.98
N ARG A 91 -1.24 1.00 0.23
CA ARG A 91 -2.61 1.43 0.54
C ARG A 91 -2.71 2.94 0.61
N PHE A 92 -3.80 3.42 0.06
CA PHE A 92 -4.20 4.82 0.11
C PHE A 92 -5.43 4.98 1.00
N ASN A 93 -5.67 6.19 1.48
CA ASN A 93 -6.89 6.52 2.24
C ASN A 93 -8.15 6.57 1.35
N GLU A 94 -8.00 6.65 0.03
CA GLU A 94 -9.08 6.69 -0.97
C GLU A 94 -8.71 5.88 -2.21
N PRO A 95 -9.68 5.45 -3.03
CA PRO A 95 -9.41 4.81 -4.32
C PRO A 95 -8.58 5.71 -5.25
N VAL A 96 -7.68 5.10 -6.00
CA VAL A 96 -6.78 5.81 -6.93
C VAL A 96 -6.79 5.21 -8.32
N ASP A 97 -6.71 6.06 -9.33
CA ASP A 97 -6.55 5.68 -10.72
C ASP A 97 -5.09 5.77 -11.16
N VAL A 98 -4.62 4.73 -11.82
CA VAL A 98 -3.23 4.61 -12.27
C VAL A 98 -3.16 4.61 -13.79
N THR A 99 -2.23 5.41 -14.35
CA THR A 99 -1.84 5.32 -15.75
C THR A 99 -0.35 5.08 -15.88
N GLY A 100 0.07 4.43 -16.96
CA GLY A 100 1.47 4.09 -17.17
C GLY A 100 1.96 2.99 -16.24
N THR A 101 3.23 3.03 -15.90
CA THR A 101 3.88 2.02 -15.06
C THR A 101 4.67 2.69 -13.92
N PRO A 102 4.01 3.23 -12.90
CA PRO A 102 4.68 3.66 -11.67
C PRO A 102 5.55 2.55 -11.09
N GLN A 103 6.55 2.93 -10.31
CA GLN A 103 7.54 2.02 -9.75
C GLN A 103 7.62 2.15 -8.24
N PHE A 104 8.02 1.08 -7.59
CA PHE A 104 8.26 0.99 -6.16
C PHE A 104 9.69 0.50 -5.91
N LEU A 105 10.45 1.23 -5.11
CA LEU A 105 11.82 0.89 -4.76
C LEU A 105 11.88 0.12 -3.43
N VAL A 106 12.32 -1.13 -3.49
CA VAL A 106 12.71 -1.92 -2.32
C VAL A 106 14.22 -1.79 -2.16
N THR A 107 14.66 -1.34 -1.01
CA THR A 107 16.09 -1.18 -0.72
C THR A 107 16.66 -2.44 -0.10
N ASN A 108 17.88 -2.79 -0.51
CA ASN A 108 18.62 -3.88 0.08
C ASN A 108 19.59 -3.32 1.14
N ASN A 109 19.39 -3.70 2.40
CA ASN A 109 20.20 -3.22 3.52
C ASN A 109 21.62 -3.80 3.50
N THR A 110 21.83 -4.92 2.80
CA THR A 110 23.13 -5.58 2.69
C THR A 110 23.97 -4.98 1.57
N SER A 111 23.33 -4.59 0.46
CA SER A 111 24.03 -3.96 -0.67
C SER A 111 23.11 -3.09 -1.51
N SER A 112 23.41 -1.79 -1.59
CA SER A 112 22.63 -0.84 -2.38
C SER A 112 22.65 -1.12 -3.89
N SER A 113 23.67 -1.84 -4.38
CA SER A 113 23.72 -2.25 -5.80
C SER A 113 22.67 -3.33 -6.15
N ARG A 114 22.04 -3.92 -5.15
CA ARG A 114 20.96 -4.91 -5.29
C ARG A 114 19.60 -4.39 -4.83
N ASN A 115 19.39 -3.09 -4.91
CA ASN A 115 18.04 -2.53 -4.74
C ASN A 115 17.12 -3.07 -5.85
N ILE A 116 15.86 -3.30 -5.49
CA ILE A 116 14.89 -3.95 -6.37
C ILE A 116 13.82 -2.93 -6.74
N THR A 117 13.66 -2.69 -8.05
CA THR A 117 12.57 -1.86 -8.57
C THR A 117 11.42 -2.77 -8.99
N CYS A 118 10.29 -2.66 -8.30
CA CYS A 118 9.04 -3.32 -8.62
C CYS A 118 8.21 -2.41 -9.53
N ASN A 119 7.63 -2.94 -10.59
CA ASN A 119 6.73 -2.21 -11.47
C ASN A 119 5.27 -2.36 -11.00
N TYR A 120 4.46 -1.35 -11.24
CA TYR A 120 3.03 -1.43 -11.01
C TYR A 120 2.44 -2.65 -11.75
N LEU A 121 1.61 -3.40 -11.03
CA LEU A 121 0.96 -4.60 -11.53
C LEU A 121 -0.54 -4.44 -11.66
N SER A 122 -1.20 -3.98 -10.58
CA SER A 122 -2.67 -3.92 -10.51
C SER A 122 -3.17 -3.03 -9.37
N GLY A 123 -4.48 -2.75 -9.36
CA GLY A 123 -5.17 -2.06 -8.28
C GLY A 123 -5.78 -0.70 -8.66
N THR A 124 -5.69 -0.26 -9.94
CA THR A 124 -6.38 0.98 -10.38
C THR A 124 -7.88 0.91 -10.08
N GLY A 125 -8.46 2.03 -9.67
CA GLY A 125 -9.86 2.11 -9.23
C GLY A 125 -10.09 1.62 -7.79
N THR A 126 -9.05 1.21 -7.07
CA THR A 126 -9.12 0.76 -5.66
C THR A 126 -8.15 1.58 -4.80
N ASN A 127 -8.26 1.42 -3.48
CA ASN A 127 -7.32 2.03 -2.54
C ASN A 127 -6.02 1.22 -2.36
N GLU A 128 -5.86 0.08 -3.05
CA GLU A 128 -4.70 -0.79 -2.95
C GLU A 128 -3.98 -0.96 -4.28
N LEU A 129 -2.70 -0.63 -4.32
CA LEU A 129 -1.86 -0.86 -5.49
C LEU A 129 -0.83 -1.94 -5.22
N THR A 130 -0.76 -2.92 -6.12
CA THR A 130 0.28 -3.97 -6.09
C THR A 130 1.39 -3.65 -7.08
N PHE A 131 2.63 -3.74 -6.60
CA PHE A 131 3.85 -3.62 -7.40
C PHE A 131 4.62 -4.92 -7.35
N ARG A 132 5.17 -5.35 -8.48
CA ARG A 132 5.86 -6.65 -8.62
C ARG A 132 7.21 -6.54 -9.30
N LYS A 133 8.16 -7.30 -8.78
CA LYS A 133 9.37 -7.70 -9.50
C LYS A 133 9.46 -9.21 -9.56
N VAL A 134 9.56 -9.77 -10.76
CA VAL A 134 9.89 -11.18 -10.97
C VAL A 134 11.41 -11.32 -10.98
N ILE A 135 11.95 -12.22 -10.20
CA ILE A 135 13.39 -12.54 -10.12
C ILE A 135 13.54 -14.03 -10.39
N GLY A 136 14.33 -14.36 -11.41
CA GLY A 136 14.61 -15.77 -11.76
C GLY A 136 15.47 -16.48 -10.72
N ALA A 137 15.45 -17.78 -10.73
CA ALA A 137 16.28 -18.64 -9.89
C ALA A 137 17.77 -18.26 -10.01
N ASN A 138 18.46 -18.20 -8.88
CA ASN A 138 19.89 -17.87 -8.78
C ASN A 138 20.29 -16.53 -9.42
N ASN A 139 19.35 -15.59 -9.57
CA ASN A 139 19.61 -14.28 -10.17
C ASN A 139 20.49 -13.42 -9.26
N ALA A 140 21.41 -12.67 -9.86
CA ALA A 140 22.34 -11.76 -9.12
C ALA A 140 21.66 -10.53 -8.49
N ALA A 141 20.35 -10.30 -8.78
CA ALA A 141 19.58 -9.22 -8.15
C ALA A 141 19.38 -9.45 -6.64
N THR A 142 19.53 -10.68 -6.16
CA THR A 142 19.49 -11.04 -4.74
C THR A 142 20.62 -11.99 -4.37
N ASN A 143 21.05 -11.96 -3.12
CA ASN A 143 21.92 -12.95 -2.51
C ASN A 143 21.27 -13.51 -1.24
N ALA A 144 21.69 -14.73 -0.85
CA ALA A 144 21.31 -15.29 0.43
C ALA A 144 21.65 -14.33 1.57
N ASN A 145 20.75 -14.22 2.54
CA ASN A 145 20.82 -13.29 3.67
C ASN A 145 20.73 -11.80 3.32
N ASP A 146 20.40 -11.44 2.08
CA ASP A 146 20.02 -10.06 1.79
C ASP A 146 18.77 -9.69 2.60
N VAL A 147 18.80 -8.51 3.20
CA VAL A 147 17.67 -7.96 3.97
C VAL A 147 17.04 -6.84 3.17
N LEU A 148 15.86 -7.12 2.65
CA LEU A 148 15.06 -6.17 1.89
C LEU A 148 14.18 -5.36 2.84
N LYS A 149 14.12 -4.05 2.63
CA LYS A 149 13.32 -3.12 3.45
C LYS A 149 12.76 -1.98 2.62
N VAL A 150 11.83 -1.26 3.19
CA VAL A 150 11.26 -0.04 2.62
C VAL A 150 11.83 1.17 3.36
N VAL A 151 12.15 2.22 2.62
CA VAL A 151 12.54 3.54 3.13
C VAL A 151 11.46 4.56 2.82
N ALA A 152 11.65 5.82 3.24
CA ALA A 152 10.72 6.89 2.87
C ALA A 152 10.64 7.09 1.35
N ASN A 153 9.47 7.50 0.88
CA ASN A 153 9.22 7.85 -0.53
C ASN A 153 9.60 6.76 -1.54
N PRO A 154 9.17 5.50 -1.37
CA PRO A 154 9.58 4.41 -2.25
C PRO A 154 8.87 4.44 -3.61
N VAL A 155 7.74 5.16 -3.74
CA VAL A 155 6.93 5.23 -4.97
C VAL A 155 7.46 6.31 -5.89
N SER A 156 7.58 6.00 -7.18
CA SER A 156 7.90 6.94 -8.24
C SER A 156 6.93 6.77 -9.41
N LEU A 157 6.54 7.87 -10.05
CA LEU A 157 5.57 7.82 -11.15
C LEU A 157 6.14 7.23 -12.45
N ASN A 158 7.45 7.30 -12.66
CA ASN A 158 8.11 6.76 -13.86
C ASN A 158 7.40 7.16 -15.17
N GLY A 159 6.99 8.43 -15.28
CA GLY A 159 6.25 8.96 -16.42
C GLY A 159 4.76 8.62 -16.46
N GLY A 160 4.26 7.83 -15.51
CA GLY A 160 2.83 7.55 -15.31
C GLY A 160 2.17 8.54 -14.36
N THR A 161 0.96 8.21 -13.90
CA THR A 161 0.22 8.97 -12.89
C THR A 161 -0.42 8.06 -11.86
N ILE A 162 -0.57 8.55 -10.64
CA ILE A 162 -1.45 8.01 -9.60
C ILE A 162 -2.31 9.19 -9.16
N LYS A 163 -3.62 9.09 -9.31
CA LYS A 163 -4.57 10.16 -9.03
C LYS A 163 -5.72 9.64 -8.20
N ASP A 164 -6.25 10.48 -7.35
CA ASP A 164 -7.51 10.23 -6.68
C ASP A 164 -8.63 9.95 -7.70
N ALA A 165 -9.33 8.83 -7.54
CA ALA A 165 -10.36 8.39 -8.48
C ALA A 165 -11.63 9.26 -8.43
N GLY A 166 -11.89 9.90 -7.27
CA GLY A 166 -13.04 10.79 -7.08
C GLY A 166 -12.87 12.17 -7.68
N THR A 167 -11.67 12.77 -7.54
CA THR A 167 -11.39 14.15 -7.95
C THR A 167 -10.49 14.28 -9.17
N ASN A 168 -9.82 13.19 -9.56
CA ASN A 168 -8.75 13.21 -10.58
C ASN A 168 -7.55 14.11 -10.20
N THR A 169 -7.41 14.44 -8.91
CA THR A 169 -6.28 15.18 -8.37
C THR A 169 -5.07 14.24 -8.20
N ALA A 170 -3.86 14.74 -8.42
CA ALA A 170 -2.65 13.95 -8.21
C ALA A 170 -2.57 13.49 -6.74
N SER A 171 -2.40 12.19 -6.53
CA SER A 171 -2.27 11.62 -5.19
C SER A 171 -0.92 11.96 -4.57
N THR A 172 -0.89 12.05 -3.24
CA THR A 172 0.36 12.23 -2.49
C THR A 172 1.08 10.89 -2.41
N ILE A 173 2.17 10.76 -3.14
CA ILE A 173 2.99 9.53 -3.18
C ILE A 173 4.20 9.58 -2.24
N THR A 174 4.35 10.67 -1.50
CA THR A 174 5.35 10.77 -0.43
C THR A 174 4.88 10.02 0.81
N SER A 175 5.78 9.32 1.46
CA SER A 175 5.49 8.59 2.69
C SER A 175 6.56 8.84 3.74
N ALA A 176 6.15 8.91 5.00
CA ALA A 176 7.07 9.05 6.12
C ALA A 176 7.92 7.78 6.29
N VAL A 177 9.11 7.92 6.90
CA VAL A 177 9.99 6.80 7.26
C VAL A 177 9.25 5.74 8.09
N ALA A 178 8.36 6.18 8.98
CA ALA A 178 7.58 5.28 9.85
C ALA A 178 6.71 4.30 9.06
N ILE A 179 6.10 4.73 7.94
CA ILE A 179 5.28 3.88 7.06
C ILE A 179 6.17 2.80 6.43
N GLY A 180 7.35 3.17 5.92
CA GLY A 180 8.30 2.21 5.37
C GLY A 180 8.84 1.23 6.43
N THR A 181 9.12 1.71 7.64
CA THR A 181 9.57 0.86 8.76
C THR A 181 8.48 -0.13 9.19
N ALA A 182 7.21 0.30 9.18
CA ALA A 182 6.07 -0.57 9.53
C ALA A 182 5.89 -1.74 8.54
N ALA A 183 6.36 -1.60 7.30
CA ALA A 183 6.36 -2.68 6.30
C ALA A 183 7.23 -3.88 6.73
N GLY A 184 8.13 -3.70 7.70
CA GLY A 184 9.04 -4.73 8.13
C GLY A 184 10.19 -4.99 7.14
N THR A 185 10.71 -6.21 7.18
CA THR A 185 11.80 -6.66 6.31
C THR A 185 11.52 -8.05 5.75
N LEU A 186 12.03 -8.31 4.56
CA LEU A 186 12.03 -9.63 3.93
C LEU A 186 13.48 -10.12 3.81
N THR A 187 13.81 -11.22 4.47
CA THR A 187 15.14 -11.84 4.35
C THR A 187 15.13 -12.87 3.23
N VAL A 188 16.10 -12.76 2.34
CA VAL A 188 16.29 -13.70 1.22
C VAL A 188 16.90 -14.99 1.75
N ALA A 189 16.21 -16.11 1.55
CA ALA A 189 16.74 -17.45 1.83
C ALA A 189 17.79 -17.87 0.77
N ALA A 190 18.51 -18.97 1.05
CA ALA A 190 19.63 -19.46 0.21
C ALA A 190 19.16 -20.30 -0.98
#